data_ecc3484642e102ebadfe34ea27e02773
#
_entry.id   ecc3484642e102ebadfe34ea27e02773
#
_cell.length_a   1.000
_cell.length_b   1.000
_cell.length_c   1.000
_cell.angle_alpha   90.00
_cell.angle_beta   90.00
_cell.angle_gamma   90.00
#
_symmetry.space_group_name_H-M   'P 1'
#
loop_
_entity.id
_entity.type
_entity.pdbx_description
1 polymer ?
#
loop_
_entity_poly.entity_id
_entity_poly.type
_entity_poly.pdbx_seq_one_letter_code
_entity_poly.pdbx_strand_id
1 'polypeptide(L)'
;MKLLSPLALFTVCGLLAAPLMAANQAPELTGCEAKKHAISQELEQARAHGNSNQVAGLEKALSEVTAHCTDSGLKKERENKVLEAKHEVSQRQADLDKAMKKGDPEKIDKRKNKLAESCKELQEALDQLDK
;
A
#
# COMPACT_ATOMS: atom_id res chain seq x y z
N MET A 1 28.05 -60.36 23.25
CA MET A 1 27.03 -60.79 24.28
C MET A 1 26.25 -59.58 24.70
N LYS A 2 24.93 -59.72 24.64
CA LYS A 2 23.85 -58.94 25.34
C LYS A 2 23.68 -57.53 24.83
N LEU A 3 22.69 -57.32 23.98
CA LEU A 3 21.22 -57.25 24.20
C LEU A 3 20.84 -56.09 25.11
N LEU A 4 20.05 -55.22 24.54
CA LEU A 4 18.78 -54.75 25.10
C LEU A 4 18.60 -53.30 24.70
N SER A 5 17.71 -53.00 23.94
CA SER A 5 16.24 -52.92 24.02
C SER A 5 15.80 -51.49 23.73
N PRO A 6 14.97 -51.26 22.78
CA PRO A 6 14.47 -49.93 22.45
C PRO A 6 13.30 -49.55 23.33
N LEU A 7 13.42 -48.46 24.03
CA LEU A 7 12.30 -47.85 24.71
C LEU A 7 11.55 -46.92 23.74
N ALA A 8 10.41 -47.44 23.29
CA ALA A 8 9.48 -46.66 22.49
C ALA A 8 8.82 -45.58 23.37
N LEU A 9 9.19 -44.33 23.14
CA LEU A 9 8.46 -43.20 23.68
C LEU A 9 7.37 -42.83 22.68
N PHE A 10 6.15 -43.25 22.97
CA PHE A 10 4.95 -42.76 22.31
C PHE A 10 4.71 -41.28 22.72
N THR A 11 5.11 -40.35 21.90
CA THR A 11 4.68 -38.97 22.02
C THR A 11 3.31 -38.85 21.39
N VAL A 12 2.28 -38.80 22.23
CA VAL A 12 0.92 -38.45 21.85
C VAL A 12 0.92 -36.99 21.47
N CYS A 13 0.97 -36.68 20.15
CA CYS A 13 0.67 -35.38 19.61
C CYS A 13 -0.83 -35.12 19.77
N GLY A 14 -1.19 -34.43 20.85
CA GLY A 14 -2.51 -33.87 21.01
C GLY A 14 -2.79 -32.87 19.92
N LEU A 15 -3.68 -33.21 18.99
CA LEU A 15 -4.30 -32.29 18.06
C LEU A 15 -5.17 -31.31 18.84
N LEU A 16 -4.61 -30.16 19.21
CA LEU A 16 -5.39 -29.01 19.61
C LEU A 16 -6.04 -28.44 18.32
N ALA A 17 -7.24 -28.93 18.05
CA ALA A 17 -8.13 -28.28 17.11
C ALA A 17 -8.49 -26.89 17.71
N ALA A 18 -7.74 -25.85 17.32
CA ALA A 18 -8.15 -24.49 17.56
C ALA A 18 -9.45 -24.26 16.76
N PRO A 19 -10.53 -23.76 17.40
CA PRO A 19 -11.68 -23.34 16.62
C PRO A 19 -11.23 -22.21 15.69
N LEU A 20 -11.34 -22.44 14.40
CA LEU A 20 -11.33 -21.36 13.40
C LEU A 20 -12.52 -20.46 13.77
N MET A 21 -12.24 -19.42 14.56
CA MET A 21 -13.11 -18.27 14.60
C MET A 21 -13.22 -17.79 13.18
N ALA A 22 -14.32 -18.10 12.49
CA ALA A 22 -14.72 -17.41 11.31
C ALA A 22 -14.84 -15.94 11.70
N ALA A 23 -13.75 -15.19 11.51
CA ALA A 23 -13.81 -13.75 11.58
C ALA A 23 -14.86 -13.37 10.53
N ASN A 24 -15.98 -12.87 11.02
CA ASN A 24 -17.02 -12.28 10.21
C ASN A 24 -16.35 -11.05 9.55
N GLN A 25 -15.67 -11.27 8.43
CA GLN A 25 -15.05 -10.19 7.67
C GLN A 25 -16.20 -9.37 7.17
N ALA A 26 -16.41 -8.20 7.80
CA ALA A 26 -17.23 -7.17 7.22
C ALA A 26 -16.75 -6.97 5.77
N PRO A 27 -17.65 -6.82 4.80
CA PRO A 27 -17.25 -6.66 3.41
C PRO A 27 -16.22 -5.55 3.32
N GLU A 28 -15.06 -5.88 2.77
CA GLU A 28 -13.97 -4.91 2.61
C GLU A 28 -14.46 -3.80 1.69
N LEU A 29 -14.55 -2.59 2.22
CA LEU A 29 -14.99 -1.44 1.45
C LEU A 29 -13.98 -1.17 0.33
N THR A 30 -14.45 -1.04 -0.90
CA THR A 30 -13.62 -0.75 -2.07
C THR A 30 -14.13 0.48 -2.80
N GLY A 31 -13.33 1.01 -3.71
CA GLY A 31 -13.73 2.09 -4.58
C GLY A 31 -14.09 3.39 -3.85
N CYS A 32 -15.17 4.03 -4.28
CA CYS A 32 -15.62 5.30 -3.73
C CYS A 32 -16.09 5.19 -2.28
N GLU A 33 -16.64 4.05 -1.87
CA GLU A 33 -17.05 3.84 -0.48
C GLU A 33 -15.84 3.75 0.46
N ALA A 34 -14.79 3.02 0.08
CA ALA A 34 -13.55 3.00 0.83
C ALA A 34 -12.93 4.40 0.95
N LYS A 35 -12.94 5.17 -0.14
CA LYS A 35 -12.43 6.55 -0.15
C LYS A 35 -13.21 7.46 0.79
N LYS A 36 -14.55 7.40 0.77
CA LYS A 36 -15.41 8.15 1.70
C LYS A 36 -15.14 7.76 3.15
N HIS A 37 -15.05 6.48 3.42
CA HIS A 37 -14.79 5.97 4.77
C HIS A 37 -13.45 6.44 5.32
N ALA A 38 -12.38 6.37 4.51
CA ALA A 38 -11.06 6.87 4.91
C ALA A 38 -11.09 8.37 5.25
N ILE A 39 -11.69 9.20 4.39
CA ILE A 39 -11.83 10.64 4.64
C ILE A 39 -12.66 10.91 5.91
N SER A 40 -13.73 10.13 6.15
CA SER A 40 -14.56 10.27 7.35
C SER A 40 -13.77 9.95 8.62
N GLN A 41 -12.95 8.92 8.60
CA GLN A 41 -12.08 8.58 9.75
C GLN A 41 -11.03 9.66 10.02
N GLU A 42 -10.40 10.20 8.98
CA GLU A 42 -9.46 11.31 9.11
C GLU A 42 -10.15 12.57 9.66
N LEU A 43 -11.39 12.84 9.23
CA LEU A 43 -12.20 13.96 9.71
C LEU A 43 -12.51 13.83 11.21
N GLU A 44 -12.86 12.64 11.68
CA GLU A 44 -13.09 12.39 13.09
C GLU A 44 -11.82 12.63 13.92
N GLN A 45 -10.67 12.15 13.42
CA GLN A 45 -9.38 12.39 14.06
C GLN A 45 -9.01 13.88 14.10
N ALA A 46 -9.20 14.61 12.98
CA ALA A 46 -8.93 16.03 12.90
C ALA A 46 -9.80 16.84 13.88
N ARG A 47 -11.06 16.44 14.05
CA ARG A 47 -11.98 17.03 15.04
C ARG A 47 -11.52 16.74 16.47
N ALA A 48 -11.12 15.51 16.78
CA ALA A 48 -10.62 15.12 18.09
C ALA A 48 -9.34 15.89 18.47
N HIS A 49 -8.50 16.26 17.50
CA HIS A 49 -7.30 17.07 17.71
C HIS A 49 -7.52 18.60 17.62
N GLY A 50 -8.74 19.06 17.35
CA GLY A 50 -9.08 20.48 17.25
C GLY A 50 -8.44 21.20 16.05
N ASN A 51 -8.05 20.46 14.99
CA ASN A 51 -7.41 21.04 13.82
C ASN A 51 -8.44 21.58 12.81
N SER A 52 -8.91 22.80 13.05
CA SER A 52 -9.98 23.43 12.26
C SER A 52 -9.69 23.53 10.77
N ASN A 53 -8.45 23.79 10.38
CA ASN A 53 -8.06 23.89 8.98
C ASN A 53 -8.14 22.52 8.28
N GLN A 54 -7.70 21.46 8.95
CA GLN A 54 -7.80 20.10 8.44
C GLN A 54 -9.25 19.64 8.36
N VAL A 55 -10.06 19.96 9.37
CA VAL A 55 -11.52 19.69 9.39
C VAL A 55 -12.18 20.27 8.15
N ALA A 56 -11.99 21.58 7.89
CA ALA A 56 -12.60 22.26 6.74
C ALA A 56 -12.15 21.64 5.40
N GLY A 57 -10.87 21.27 5.26
CA GLY A 57 -10.35 20.58 4.07
C GLY A 57 -10.96 19.21 3.87
N LEU A 58 -11.09 18.41 4.93
CA LEU A 58 -11.65 17.06 4.87
C LEU A 58 -13.18 17.07 4.65
N GLU A 59 -13.91 18.03 5.22
CA GLU A 59 -15.33 18.21 4.93
C GLU A 59 -15.58 18.52 3.45
N LYS A 60 -14.77 19.40 2.87
CA LYS A 60 -14.81 19.67 1.43
C LYS A 60 -14.48 18.42 0.62
N ALA A 61 -13.41 17.70 0.96
CA ALA A 61 -13.01 16.48 0.27
C ALA A 61 -14.11 15.41 0.34
N LEU A 62 -14.77 15.24 1.49
CA LEU A 62 -15.87 14.30 1.66
C LEU A 62 -17.08 14.69 0.80
N SER A 63 -17.42 15.99 0.75
CA SER A 63 -18.47 16.51 -0.12
C SER A 63 -18.19 16.23 -1.58
N GLU A 64 -16.98 16.54 -2.07
CA GLU A 64 -16.57 16.28 -3.46
C GLU A 64 -16.62 14.80 -3.83
N VAL A 65 -16.10 13.93 -2.95
CA VAL A 65 -16.15 12.48 -3.19
C VAL A 65 -17.59 11.98 -3.19
N THR A 66 -18.44 12.49 -2.30
CA THR A 66 -19.85 12.08 -2.23
C THR A 66 -20.63 12.50 -3.48
N ALA A 67 -20.34 13.69 -4.02
CA ALA A 67 -21.06 14.24 -5.16
C ALA A 67 -20.57 13.69 -6.53
N HIS A 68 -19.25 13.43 -6.65
CA HIS A 68 -18.64 13.25 -7.96
C HIS A 68 -17.86 11.95 -8.13
N CYS A 69 -17.61 11.17 -7.05
CA CYS A 69 -16.91 9.91 -7.19
C CYS A 69 -17.77 8.86 -7.89
N THR A 70 -17.19 8.22 -8.89
CA THR A 70 -17.72 6.99 -9.49
C THR A 70 -16.60 5.95 -9.48
N ASP A 71 -16.91 4.67 -9.26
CA ASP A 71 -15.90 3.62 -9.20
C ASP A 71 -15.11 3.49 -10.52
N SER A 72 -15.79 3.66 -11.65
CA SER A 72 -15.14 3.69 -12.96
C SER A 72 -14.20 4.89 -13.14
N GLY A 73 -14.61 6.07 -12.66
CA GLY A 73 -13.77 7.28 -12.66
C GLY A 73 -12.55 7.13 -11.76
N LEU A 74 -12.75 6.60 -10.57
CA LEU A 74 -11.67 6.34 -9.61
C LEU A 74 -10.68 5.30 -10.15
N LYS A 75 -11.16 4.24 -10.77
CA LYS A 75 -10.30 3.24 -11.42
C LYS A 75 -9.44 3.88 -12.51
N LYS A 76 -10.05 4.67 -13.39
CA LYS A 76 -9.33 5.38 -14.45
C LYS A 76 -8.28 6.35 -13.91
N GLU A 77 -8.60 7.06 -12.83
CA GLU A 77 -7.63 7.95 -12.14
C GLU A 77 -6.42 7.15 -11.64
N ARG A 78 -6.65 5.99 -11.00
CA ARG A 78 -5.60 5.10 -10.50
C ARG A 78 -4.74 4.52 -11.64
N GLU A 79 -5.38 4.08 -12.71
CA GLU A 79 -4.67 3.60 -13.92
C GLU A 79 -3.77 4.70 -14.52
N ASN A 80 -4.25 5.93 -14.59
CA ASN A 80 -3.45 7.06 -15.07
C ASN A 80 -2.26 7.33 -14.14
N LYS A 81 -2.42 7.29 -12.82
CA LYS A 81 -1.31 7.44 -11.86
C LYS A 81 -0.23 6.37 -12.05
N VAL A 82 -0.63 5.12 -12.32
CA VAL A 82 0.34 4.06 -12.65
C VAL A 82 1.09 4.36 -13.94
N LEU A 83 0.40 4.87 -14.97
CA LEU A 83 1.06 5.24 -16.23
C LEU A 83 2.05 6.39 -16.04
N GLU A 84 1.69 7.41 -15.28
CA GLU A 84 2.56 8.55 -14.93
C GLU A 84 3.79 8.07 -14.14
N ALA A 85 3.59 7.24 -13.11
CA ALA A 85 4.69 6.68 -12.32
C ALA A 85 5.63 5.79 -13.16
N LYS A 86 5.10 4.98 -14.08
CA LYS A 86 5.93 4.21 -15.03
C LYS A 86 6.76 5.11 -15.94
N HIS A 87 6.17 6.20 -16.40
CA HIS A 87 6.89 7.18 -17.23
C HIS A 87 8.02 7.85 -16.44
N GLU A 88 7.75 8.23 -15.17
CA GLU A 88 8.76 8.80 -14.28
C GLU A 88 9.92 7.83 -14.04
N VAL A 89 9.66 6.55 -13.73
CA VAL A 89 10.71 5.53 -13.59
C VAL A 89 11.56 5.43 -14.85
N SER A 90 10.94 5.43 -16.03
CA SER A 90 11.67 5.39 -17.30
C SER A 90 12.58 6.60 -17.50
N GLN A 91 12.11 7.80 -17.16
CA GLN A 91 12.92 9.03 -17.22
C GLN A 91 14.11 8.97 -16.24
N ARG A 92 13.87 8.53 -14.99
CA ARG A 92 14.93 8.41 -13.98
C ARG A 92 15.98 7.37 -14.36
N GLN A 93 15.56 6.26 -14.98
CA GLN A 93 16.49 5.28 -15.56
C GLN A 93 17.36 5.90 -16.64
N ALA A 94 16.79 6.60 -17.59
CA ALA A 94 17.54 7.28 -18.65
C ALA A 94 18.51 8.33 -18.10
N ASP A 95 18.12 9.04 -17.04
CA ASP A 95 18.99 10.01 -16.37
C ASP A 95 20.17 9.34 -15.65
N LEU A 96 19.92 8.18 -15.01
CA LEU A 96 20.98 7.37 -14.40
C LEU A 96 21.97 6.88 -15.46
N ASP A 97 21.47 6.36 -16.59
CA ASP A 97 22.32 5.88 -17.68
C ASP A 97 23.23 6.99 -18.24
N LYS A 98 22.68 8.20 -18.35
CA LYS A 98 23.47 9.39 -18.75
C LYS A 98 24.55 9.75 -17.73
N ALA A 99 24.23 9.67 -16.43
CA ALA A 99 25.19 9.92 -15.36
C ALA A 99 26.31 8.87 -15.33
N MET A 100 25.95 7.60 -15.54
CA MET A 100 26.92 6.49 -15.60
C MET A 100 27.90 6.67 -16.78
N LYS A 101 27.41 7.08 -17.96
CA LYS A 101 28.27 7.36 -19.11
C LYS A 101 29.27 8.51 -18.87
N LYS A 102 28.91 9.48 -18.00
CA LYS A 102 29.79 10.60 -17.63
C LYS A 102 30.79 10.22 -16.51
N GLY A 103 30.54 9.15 -15.78
CA GLY A 103 31.45 8.62 -14.77
C GLY A 103 31.60 9.46 -13.48
N ASP A 104 30.65 10.36 -13.20
CA ASP A 104 30.64 11.19 -11.99
C ASP A 104 29.93 10.44 -10.83
N PRO A 105 30.68 9.97 -9.80
CA PRO A 105 30.12 9.11 -8.77
C PRO A 105 29.02 9.79 -7.95
N GLU A 106 29.15 11.07 -7.63
CA GLU A 106 28.16 11.81 -6.84
C GLU A 106 26.85 11.95 -7.59
N LYS A 107 26.92 12.25 -8.90
CA LYS A 107 25.72 12.31 -9.75
C LYS A 107 25.06 10.95 -9.93
N ILE A 108 25.87 9.90 -10.06
CA ILE A 108 25.37 8.52 -10.16
C ILE A 108 24.56 8.17 -8.91
N ASP A 109 25.10 8.42 -7.71
CA ASP A 109 24.41 8.10 -6.45
C ASP A 109 23.12 8.92 -6.28
N LYS A 110 23.15 10.20 -6.63
CA LYS A 110 21.94 11.04 -6.62
C LYS A 110 20.87 10.52 -7.58
N ARG A 111 21.24 10.03 -8.78
CA ARG A 111 20.29 9.48 -9.75
C ARG A 111 19.75 8.12 -9.34
N LYS A 112 20.58 7.26 -8.70
CA LYS A 112 20.12 6.01 -8.11
C LYS A 112 19.04 6.23 -7.05
N ASN A 113 19.27 7.20 -6.14
CA ASN A 113 18.28 7.52 -5.10
C ASN A 113 16.96 8.00 -5.70
N LYS A 114 17.01 8.87 -6.71
CA LYS A 114 15.81 9.33 -7.41
C LYS A 114 15.06 8.21 -8.14
N LEU A 115 15.78 7.28 -8.75
CA LEU A 115 15.18 6.10 -9.38
C LEU A 115 14.51 5.21 -8.33
N ALA A 116 15.15 4.97 -7.20
CA ALA A 116 14.59 4.17 -6.10
C ALA A 116 13.29 4.82 -5.54
N GLU A 117 13.26 6.13 -5.39
CA GLU A 117 12.07 6.89 -5.00
C GLU A 117 10.93 6.71 -6.01
N SER A 118 11.20 6.90 -7.31
CA SER A 118 10.18 6.70 -8.35
C SER A 118 9.69 5.26 -8.45
N CYS A 119 10.55 4.27 -8.21
CA CYS A 119 10.13 2.86 -8.13
C CYS A 119 9.18 2.62 -6.95
N LYS A 120 9.42 3.27 -5.80
CA LYS A 120 8.53 3.19 -4.64
C LYS A 120 7.17 3.83 -4.94
N GLU A 121 7.16 5.01 -5.56
CA GLU A 121 5.93 5.68 -5.98
C GLU A 121 5.11 4.84 -6.97
N LEU A 122 5.79 4.16 -7.92
CA LEU A 122 5.13 3.23 -8.82
C LEU A 122 4.51 2.05 -8.07
N GLN A 123 5.21 1.48 -7.08
CA GLN A 123 4.66 0.40 -6.27
C GLN A 123 3.42 0.87 -5.49
N GLU A 124 3.48 2.05 -4.87
CA GLU A 124 2.35 2.65 -4.17
C GLU A 124 1.15 2.89 -5.10
N ALA A 125 1.39 3.34 -6.34
CA ALA A 125 0.34 3.50 -7.34
C ALA A 125 -0.29 2.16 -7.76
N LEU A 126 0.51 1.10 -7.90
CA LEU A 126 0.04 -0.25 -8.20
C LEU A 126 -0.81 -0.80 -7.06
N ASP A 127 -0.39 -0.62 -5.82
CA ASP A 127 -1.11 -1.08 -4.62
C ASP A 127 -2.47 -0.39 -4.45
N GLN A 128 -2.68 0.76 -5.11
CA GLN A 128 -3.96 1.47 -5.11
C GLN A 128 -4.93 0.98 -6.19
N LEU A 129 -4.48 0.20 -7.18
CA LEU A 129 -5.36 -0.26 -8.26
C LEU A 129 -6.47 -1.20 -7.75
N ASP A 130 -6.16 -1.99 -6.75
CA ASP A 130 -7.04 -3.06 -6.24
C ASP A 130 -7.87 -2.63 -5.02
N LYS A 131 -7.75 -1.37 -4.58
CA LYS A 131 -8.51 -0.79 -3.46
C LYS A 131 -9.71 0.01 -3.99
#